data_8794382a137dd0ebb326163bc0af2ed7
#
_entry.id   8794382a137dd0ebb326163bc0af2ed7
#
_cell.length_a   1.000
_cell.length_b   1.000
_cell.length_c   1.000
_cell.angle_alpha   90.00
_cell.angle_beta   90.00
_cell.angle_gamma   90.00
#
_symmetry.space_group_name_H-M   'P 1'
#
loop_
_entity.id
_entity.type
_entity.pdbx_description
1 polymer ?
#
loop_
_entity_poly.entity_id
_entity_poly.type
_entity_poly.pdbx_seq_one_letter_code
_entity_poly.pdbx_strand_id
1 'polypeptide(L)'
;TSSFLFVSLPFLSEATDPRQKWKTVNRLLHPCQEPDGYESITPGSFADYFVNKITDIRSAIAAQLSSVFIPLPDPPFTGHPLDSLPCVTAAEVQKFLLFMPSKSSNQDFVPTSLLKSCHGVFSHLIAHLANISFSQASFPSRFKTATVKPILKKPGLDKSVLSNYRPISNLNNISKVLERLFLVRFQPHVTSTPNYNPQQSAYRRGYSTETALIRMLDDVYTAADNGKATMLLSLDLSAAFDTIDHHILVERLRVSFGVTGAALAWISSYLTNRSQAVQIGADRSNVSTCSFGVPQGSVLGPILFAAYVSPMATIAQSHCTLQQQYADDTQLYIFLSA
;
A
#
# COMPACT_ATOMS: atom_id res chain seq x y z
N THR A 1 12.07 8.66 38.27
CA THR A 1 11.35 7.46 37.79
C THR A 1 10.03 7.22 38.53
N SER A 2 9.94 7.48 39.83
CA SER A 2 8.73 7.26 40.65
C SER A 2 7.59 8.24 40.38
N SER A 3 7.87 9.50 40.08
CA SER A 3 6.84 10.52 39.81
C SER A 3 6.12 10.32 38.45
N PHE A 4 6.76 9.69 37.45
CA PHE A 4 6.15 9.41 36.16
C PHE A 4 5.14 8.26 36.21
N LEU A 5 5.36 7.28 37.07
CA LEU A 5 4.42 6.17 37.29
C LEU A 5 3.11 6.65 37.96
N PHE A 6 3.19 7.59 38.91
CA PHE A 6 2.02 8.10 39.63
C PHE A 6 1.08 8.93 38.75
N VAL A 7 1.60 9.64 37.74
CA VAL A 7 0.80 10.46 36.80
C VAL A 7 0.17 9.61 35.69
N SER A 8 0.74 8.45 35.38
CA SER A 8 0.30 7.62 34.25
C SER A 8 -0.76 6.57 34.63
N LEU A 9 -0.81 6.15 35.89
CA LEU A 9 -1.79 5.17 36.39
C LEU A 9 -3.25 5.66 36.29
N PRO A 10 -3.59 6.91 36.67
CA PRO A 10 -4.95 7.43 36.48
C PRO A 10 -5.35 7.49 35.01
N PHE A 11 -4.43 7.85 34.11
CA PHE A 11 -4.68 7.91 32.64
C PHE A 11 -5.00 6.54 32.03
N LEU A 12 -4.42 5.45 32.58
CA LEU A 12 -4.70 4.08 32.14
C LEU A 12 -6.07 3.58 32.62
N SER A 13 -6.53 4.05 33.78
CA SER A 13 -7.85 3.68 34.31
C SER A 13 -9.01 4.43 33.66
N GLU A 14 -8.78 5.67 33.27
CA GLU A 14 -9.79 6.53 32.63
C GLU A 14 -9.92 6.34 31.11
N ALA A 15 -8.88 5.83 30.44
CA ALA A 15 -8.92 5.59 29.00
C ALA A 15 -9.85 4.41 28.68
N THR A 16 -10.94 4.68 27.99
CA THR A 16 -11.88 3.66 27.51
C THR A 16 -11.40 2.98 26.22
N ASP A 17 -10.52 3.64 25.44
CA ASP A 17 -9.98 3.12 24.19
C ASP A 17 -8.70 2.29 24.42
N PRO A 18 -8.71 0.99 24.06
CA PRO A 18 -7.52 0.13 24.15
C PRO A 18 -6.28 0.69 23.42
N ARG A 19 -6.46 1.44 22.34
CA ARG A 19 -5.36 2.08 21.60
C ARG A 19 -4.69 3.18 22.40
N GLN A 20 -5.47 3.95 23.18
CA GLN A 20 -4.92 4.98 24.07
C GLN A 20 -4.14 4.34 25.23
N LYS A 21 -4.68 3.26 25.81
CA LYS A 21 -4.00 2.47 26.85
C LYS A 21 -2.66 1.96 26.32
N TRP A 22 -2.68 1.33 25.15
CA TRP A 22 -1.47 0.80 24.55
C TRP A 22 -0.43 1.87 24.19
N LYS A 23 -0.88 3.03 23.72
CA LYS A 23 0.00 4.18 23.45
C LYS A 23 0.67 4.69 24.72
N THR A 24 -0.03 4.71 25.85
CA THR A 24 0.50 5.11 27.15
C THR A 24 1.49 4.07 27.67
N VAL A 25 1.15 2.78 27.58
CA VAL A 25 2.04 1.69 27.95
C VAL A 25 3.33 1.73 27.10
N ASN A 26 3.24 1.86 25.80
CA ASN A 26 4.42 1.98 24.93
C ASN A 26 5.28 3.19 25.26
N ARG A 27 4.68 4.33 25.63
CA ARG A 27 5.45 5.52 26.05
C ARG A 27 6.16 5.30 27.39
N LEU A 28 5.61 4.49 28.29
CA LEU A 28 6.22 4.13 29.57
C LEU A 28 7.33 3.10 29.40
N LEU A 29 7.12 2.11 28.54
CA LEU A 29 8.11 1.07 28.25
C LEU A 29 9.27 1.59 27.40
N HIS A 30 8.98 2.58 26.54
CA HIS A 30 9.95 3.23 25.67
C HIS A 30 9.87 4.75 25.92
N PRO A 31 10.39 5.26 27.06
CA PRO A 31 10.46 6.71 27.28
C PRO A 31 11.18 7.32 26.09
N CYS A 32 10.58 8.37 25.52
CA CYS A 32 11.18 9.11 24.42
C CYS A 32 12.59 9.51 24.82
N GLN A 33 13.57 8.78 24.34
CA GLN A 33 14.87 9.36 24.13
C GLN A 33 14.65 10.44 23.08
N GLU A 34 15.03 11.65 23.40
CA GLU A 34 15.03 12.75 22.42
C GLU A 34 15.67 12.29 21.13
N PRO A 35 15.34 12.90 19.99
CA PRO A 35 15.83 12.47 18.67
C PRO A 35 17.33 12.82 18.50
N ASP A 36 18.17 12.38 19.42
CA ASP A 36 19.62 12.45 19.29
C ASP A 36 20.09 11.28 18.43
N GLY A 37 20.43 11.57 17.17
CA GLY A 37 21.00 10.56 16.27
C GLY A 37 20.84 10.81 14.79
N TYR A 38 20.19 11.90 14.37
CA TYR A 38 20.16 12.31 12.96
C TYR A 38 21.36 13.18 12.54
N GLU A 39 22.33 13.42 13.42
CA GLU A 39 23.42 14.37 13.15
C GLU A 39 24.31 14.01 11.95
N SER A 40 24.21 12.78 11.42
CA SER A 40 25.02 12.35 10.26
C SER A 40 24.22 11.99 9.01
N ILE A 41 22.88 11.81 9.08
CA ILE A 41 22.09 11.36 7.92
C ILE A 41 21.24 12.49 7.38
N THR A 42 21.51 12.89 6.12
CA THR A 42 20.79 13.94 5.43
C THR A 42 19.56 13.42 4.69
N PRO A 43 18.55 14.27 4.38
CA PRO A 43 17.47 13.89 3.47
C PRO A 43 17.96 13.40 2.11
N GLY A 44 19.10 13.94 1.61
CA GLY A 44 19.74 13.49 0.37
C GLY A 44 20.21 12.06 0.45
N SER A 45 20.90 11.67 1.53
CA SER A 45 21.37 10.28 1.73
C SER A 45 20.22 9.28 1.71
N PHE A 46 19.06 9.62 2.31
CA PHE A 46 17.87 8.77 2.23
C PHE A 46 17.28 8.71 0.83
N ALA A 47 17.22 9.84 0.11
CA ALA A 47 16.69 9.88 -1.25
C ALA A 47 17.52 8.99 -2.17
N ASP A 48 18.84 9.11 -2.12
CA ASP A 48 19.77 8.30 -2.90
C ASP A 48 19.67 6.82 -2.52
N TYR A 49 19.62 6.51 -1.24
CA TYR A 49 19.46 5.13 -0.76
C TYR A 49 18.17 4.47 -1.29
N PHE A 50 17.02 5.17 -1.19
CA PHE A 50 15.75 4.60 -1.63
C PHE A 50 15.70 4.39 -3.14
N VAL A 51 16.27 5.29 -3.94
CA VAL A 51 16.37 5.16 -5.40
C VAL A 51 17.33 4.03 -5.79
N ASN A 52 18.53 4.01 -5.22
CA ASN A 52 19.55 3.01 -5.54
C ASN A 52 19.08 1.59 -5.16
N LYS A 53 18.44 1.43 -4.00
CA LYS A 53 17.87 0.14 -3.59
C LYS A 53 16.92 -0.45 -4.64
N ILE A 54 16.05 0.37 -5.23
CA ILE A 54 15.11 -0.09 -6.26
C ILE A 54 15.88 -0.49 -7.53
N THR A 55 16.84 0.34 -7.93
CA THR A 55 17.69 0.10 -9.11
C THR A 55 18.47 -1.20 -8.96
N ASP A 56 19.08 -1.42 -7.79
CA ASP A 56 19.87 -2.63 -7.50
C ASP A 56 19.00 -3.91 -7.55
N ILE A 57 17.82 -3.88 -6.91
CA ILE A 57 16.87 -5.01 -6.94
C ILE A 57 16.48 -5.31 -8.39
N ARG A 58 16.12 -4.30 -9.18
CA ARG A 58 15.71 -4.50 -10.58
C ARG A 58 16.84 -5.01 -11.45
N SER A 59 18.05 -4.51 -11.26
CA SER A 59 19.25 -4.97 -11.97
C SER A 59 19.57 -6.44 -11.64
N ALA A 60 19.45 -6.82 -10.37
CA ALA A 60 19.65 -8.21 -9.95
C ALA A 60 18.60 -9.15 -10.58
N ILE A 61 17.32 -8.74 -10.62
CA ILE A 61 16.26 -9.50 -11.27
C ILE A 61 16.54 -9.63 -12.78
N ALA A 62 16.89 -8.54 -13.46
CA ALA A 62 17.18 -8.56 -14.88
C ALA A 62 18.36 -9.47 -15.22
N ALA A 63 19.41 -9.48 -14.39
CA ALA A 63 20.55 -10.36 -14.56
C ALA A 63 20.18 -11.86 -14.40
N GLN A 64 19.25 -12.19 -13.53
CA GLN A 64 18.81 -13.58 -13.31
C GLN A 64 17.82 -14.07 -14.37
N LEU A 65 16.99 -13.18 -14.92
CA LEU A 65 15.99 -13.54 -15.95
C LEU A 65 16.58 -13.85 -17.32
N SER A 66 17.84 -13.52 -17.56
CA SER A 66 18.48 -13.64 -18.90
C SER A 66 18.69 -15.07 -19.39
N SER A 67 18.44 -16.12 -18.59
CA SER A 67 18.83 -17.47 -18.99
C SER A 67 17.73 -18.54 -19.10
N VAL A 68 16.59 -18.46 -18.43
CA VAL A 68 15.63 -19.60 -18.41
C VAL A 68 14.15 -19.23 -18.19
N PHE A 69 13.79 -18.00 -17.84
CA PHE A 69 12.41 -17.72 -17.45
C PHE A 69 11.54 -17.26 -18.63
N ILE A 70 10.63 -18.13 -19.07
CA ILE A 70 9.50 -17.75 -19.94
C ILE A 70 8.36 -17.33 -19.02
N PRO A 71 7.99 -16.04 -18.97
CA PRO A 71 6.84 -15.62 -18.17
C PRO A 71 5.59 -16.36 -18.64
N LEU A 72 4.85 -16.95 -17.73
CA LEU A 72 3.51 -17.45 -18.05
C LEU A 72 2.66 -16.24 -18.48
N PRO A 73 1.97 -16.34 -19.63
CA PRO A 73 1.10 -15.28 -20.08
C PRO A 73 -0.01 -15.04 -19.06
N ASP A 74 -0.30 -13.78 -18.81
CA ASP A 74 -1.43 -13.41 -17.97
C ASP A 74 -2.75 -13.97 -18.56
N PRO A 75 -3.61 -14.64 -17.76
CA PRO A 75 -4.86 -15.19 -18.27
C PRO A 75 -5.76 -14.05 -18.76
N PRO A 76 -6.40 -14.21 -19.94
CA PRO A 76 -7.25 -13.17 -20.52
C PRO A 76 -8.52 -12.96 -19.69
N PHE A 77 -8.97 -11.72 -19.65
CA PHE A 77 -10.23 -11.36 -19.02
C PHE A 77 -11.42 -11.79 -19.91
N THR A 78 -12.43 -12.39 -19.28
CA THR A 78 -13.65 -12.84 -19.95
C THR A 78 -14.87 -12.26 -19.24
N GLY A 79 -15.18 -11.00 -19.49
CA GLY A 79 -16.30 -10.33 -18.82
C GLY A 79 -16.60 -8.96 -19.41
N HIS A 80 -17.39 -8.17 -18.71
CA HIS A 80 -17.66 -6.79 -19.09
C HIS A 80 -16.49 -5.91 -18.62
N PRO A 81 -15.79 -5.21 -19.54
CA PRO A 81 -14.64 -4.40 -19.17
C PRO A 81 -15.05 -3.16 -18.36
N LEU A 82 -14.14 -2.68 -17.54
CA LEU A 82 -14.22 -1.36 -16.92
C LEU A 82 -13.53 -0.36 -17.86
N ASP A 83 -14.29 0.28 -18.73
CA ASP A 83 -13.78 1.19 -19.75
C ASP A 83 -14.01 2.67 -19.42
N SER A 84 -14.99 2.96 -18.58
CA SER A 84 -15.44 4.29 -18.23
C SER A 84 -15.57 4.46 -16.72
N LEU A 85 -15.62 5.71 -16.28
CA LEU A 85 -15.74 6.06 -14.86
C LEU A 85 -17.06 6.84 -14.67
N PRO A 86 -18.04 6.27 -13.96
CA PRO A 86 -19.29 6.96 -13.65
C PRO A 86 -19.07 8.28 -12.93
N CYS A 87 -19.96 9.24 -13.18
CA CYS A 87 -19.91 10.55 -12.55
C CYS A 87 -19.94 10.45 -11.02
N VAL A 88 -19.17 11.33 -10.39
CA VAL A 88 -19.08 11.49 -8.94
C VAL A 88 -20.11 12.51 -8.48
N THR A 89 -20.87 12.18 -7.45
CA THR A 89 -21.83 13.11 -6.83
C THR A 89 -21.22 13.82 -5.62
N ALA A 90 -21.71 15.03 -5.29
CA ALA A 90 -21.29 15.75 -4.09
C ALA A 90 -21.60 14.96 -2.81
N ALA A 91 -22.70 14.20 -2.78
CA ALA A 91 -23.06 13.36 -1.63
C ALA A 91 -22.04 12.22 -1.39
N GLU A 92 -21.49 11.64 -2.45
CA GLU A 92 -20.42 10.64 -2.37
C GLU A 92 -19.14 11.23 -1.77
N VAL A 93 -18.72 12.41 -2.26
CA VAL A 93 -17.56 13.12 -1.71
C VAL A 93 -17.76 13.50 -0.26
N GLN A 94 -18.96 14.01 0.09
CA GLN A 94 -19.28 14.41 1.44
C GLN A 94 -19.08 13.27 2.45
N LYS A 95 -19.50 12.04 2.11
CA LYS A 95 -19.25 10.85 2.94
C LYS A 95 -17.74 10.66 3.20
N PHE A 96 -16.91 10.78 2.18
CA PHE A 96 -15.46 10.64 2.37
C PHE A 96 -14.86 11.76 3.21
N LEU A 97 -15.28 13.00 3.04
CA LEU A 97 -14.79 14.13 3.84
C LEU A 97 -15.13 13.97 5.32
N LEU A 98 -16.33 13.52 5.66
CA LEU A 98 -16.77 13.33 7.05
C LEU A 98 -15.96 12.22 7.76
N PHE A 99 -15.66 11.11 7.07
CA PHE A 99 -15.00 9.95 7.67
C PHE A 99 -13.47 9.96 7.53
N MET A 100 -12.87 10.92 6.79
CA MET A 100 -11.41 10.98 6.69
C MET A 100 -10.76 11.32 8.03
N PRO A 101 -9.57 10.77 8.34
CA PRO A 101 -8.83 11.10 9.55
C PRO A 101 -8.53 12.60 9.64
N SER A 102 -8.65 13.20 10.82
CA SER A 102 -8.39 14.63 11.04
C SER A 102 -6.89 14.98 11.08
N LYS A 103 -6.04 14.24 10.36
CA LYS A 103 -4.62 14.50 10.23
C LYS A 103 -4.38 15.34 8.98
N SER A 104 -3.61 16.41 9.12
CA SER A 104 -3.12 17.23 8.01
C SER A 104 -1.62 17.03 7.83
N SER A 105 -1.15 17.22 6.61
CA SER A 105 0.25 17.22 6.25
C SER A 105 0.65 18.58 5.66
N ASN A 106 1.96 18.86 5.61
CA ASN A 106 2.48 20.07 4.95
C ASN A 106 2.22 20.10 3.43
N GLN A 107 1.71 19.00 2.86
CA GLN A 107 1.31 18.89 1.46
C GLN A 107 -0.14 19.36 1.23
N ASP A 108 -0.92 19.52 2.30
CA ASP A 108 -2.33 19.84 2.19
C ASP A 108 -2.53 21.33 1.91
N PHE A 109 -3.11 21.65 0.78
CA PHE A 109 -3.48 23.03 0.42
C PHE A 109 -4.62 23.56 1.31
N VAL A 110 -5.46 22.65 1.78
CA VAL A 110 -6.58 22.93 2.69
C VAL A 110 -6.46 21.99 3.88
N PRO A 111 -6.41 22.52 5.11
CA PRO A 111 -6.39 21.67 6.29
C PRO A 111 -7.58 20.72 6.33
N THR A 112 -7.34 19.47 6.76
CA THR A 112 -8.42 18.45 6.82
C THR A 112 -9.56 18.86 7.73
N SER A 113 -9.29 19.61 8.81
CA SER A 113 -10.32 20.17 9.68
C SER A 113 -11.28 21.10 8.93
N LEU A 114 -10.74 21.96 8.06
CA LEU A 114 -11.54 22.88 7.25
C LEU A 114 -12.34 22.13 6.17
N LEU A 115 -11.76 21.12 5.52
CA LEU A 115 -12.49 20.25 4.59
C LEU A 115 -13.68 19.57 5.26
N LYS A 116 -13.53 19.15 6.53
CA LYS A 116 -14.59 18.51 7.30
C LYS A 116 -15.66 19.50 7.76
N SER A 117 -15.28 20.66 8.31
CA SER A 117 -16.23 21.65 8.80
C SER A 117 -17.05 22.31 7.68
N CYS A 118 -16.43 22.49 6.51
CA CYS A 118 -17.09 23.08 5.33
C CYS A 118 -17.38 22.02 4.24
N HIS A 119 -17.64 20.76 4.64
CA HIS A 119 -17.86 19.65 3.72
C HIS A 119 -18.95 19.93 2.67
N GLY A 120 -20.00 20.70 3.00
CA GLY A 120 -21.06 21.05 2.06
C GLY A 120 -20.55 21.82 0.83
N VAL A 121 -19.59 22.74 1.01
CA VAL A 121 -19.00 23.51 -0.09
C VAL A 121 -17.93 22.67 -0.82
N PHE A 122 -17.00 22.08 -0.06
CA PHE A 122 -15.90 21.33 -0.65
C PHE A 122 -16.34 20.08 -1.38
N SER A 123 -17.46 19.47 -1.00
CA SER A 123 -17.97 18.28 -1.71
C SER A 123 -18.35 18.58 -3.15
N HIS A 124 -18.95 19.72 -3.44
CA HIS A 124 -19.28 20.13 -4.81
C HIS A 124 -18.01 20.42 -5.64
N LEU A 125 -17.04 21.12 -5.07
CA LEU A 125 -15.78 21.46 -5.73
C LEU A 125 -14.97 20.22 -6.06
N ILE A 126 -14.85 19.30 -5.10
CA ILE A 126 -14.08 18.06 -5.28
C ILE A 126 -14.80 17.10 -6.23
N ALA A 127 -16.14 17.03 -6.21
CA ALA A 127 -16.90 16.25 -7.18
C ALA A 127 -16.70 16.78 -8.60
N HIS A 128 -16.71 18.10 -8.78
CA HIS A 128 -16.42 18.72 -10.08
C HIS A 128 -14.99 18.41 -10.55
N LEU A 129 -13.99 18.56 -9.68
CA LEU A 129 -12.60 18.20 -9.97
C LEU A 129 -12.46 16.71 -10.35
N ALA A 130 -13.12 15.81 -9.61
CA ALA A 130 -13.10 14.38 -9.90
C ALA A 130 -13.72 14.07 -11.27
N ASN A 131 -14.85 14.68 -11.58
CA ASN A 131 -15.53 14.48 -12.86
C ASN A 131 -14.70 15.00 -14.04
N ILE A 132 -14.03 16.15 -13.91
CA ILE A 132 -13.07 16.62 -14.92
C ILE A 132 -11.91 15.62 -15.06
N SER A 133 -11.32 15.19 -13.95
CA SER A 133 -10.22 14.23 -13.96
C SER A 133 -10.60 12.91 -14.62
N PHE A 134 -11.81 12.40 -14.36
CA PHE A 134 -12.31 11.15 -14.92
C PHE A 134 -12.68 11.28 -16.40
N SER A 135 -13.34 12.36 -16.78
CA SER A 135 -13.71 12.60 -18.19
C SER A 135 -12.50 12.84 -19.10
N GLN A 136 -11.45 13.47 -18.55
CA GLN A 136 -10.18 13.66 -19.26
C GLN A 136 -9.24 12.46 -19.14
N ALA A 137 -9.64 11.41 -18.40
CA ALA A 137 -8.82 10.25 -18.10
C ALA A 137 -7.42 10.64 -17.58
N SER A 138 -7.33 11.70 -16.77
CA SER A 138 -6.06 12.28 -16.34
C SER A 138 -6.06 12.57 -14.84
N PHE A 139 -5.07 12.03 -14.13
CA PHE A 139 -4.83 12.37 -12.73
C PHE A 139 -4.09 13.71 -12.63
N PRO A 140 -4.55 14.67 -11.79
CA PRO A 140 -3.98 16.00 -11.76
C PRO A 140 -2.50 16.00 -11.38
N SER A 141 -1.66 16.63 -12.20
CA SER A 141 -0.20 16.67 -12.04
C SER A 141 0.25 17.24 -10.70
N ARG A 142 -0.49 18.24 -10.18
CA ARG A 142 -0.22 18.86 -8.89
C ARG A 142 -0.25 17.90 -7.70
N PHE A 143 -0.92 16.75 -7.81
CA PHE A 143 -1.03 15.72 -6.77
C PHE A 143 -0.05 14.56 -6.96
N LYS A 144 0.85 14.61 -7.94
CA LYS A 144 1.80 13.53 -8.24
C LYS A 144 3.10 13.62 -7.45
N THR A 145 3.34 14.70 -6.72
CA THR A 145 4.52 14.85 -5.88
C THR A 145 4.25 14.34 -4.47
N ALA A 146 5.13 13.48 -3.97
CA ALA A 146 5.06 12.95 -2.61
C ALA A 146 6.17 13.55 -1.73
N THR A 147 5.86 13.77 -0.46
CA THR A 147 6.88 13.99 0.57
C THR A 147 7.10 12.71 1.32
N VAL A 148 8.29 12.13 1.19
CA VAL A 148 8.68 10.88 1.85
C VAL A 148 9.24 11.18 3.23
N LYS A 149 8.70 10.51 4.25
CA LYS A 149 9.25 10.49 5.61
C LYS A 149 9.88 9.13 5.88
N PRO A 150 11.19 9.08 6.19
CA PRO A 150 11.82 7.84 6.66
C PRO A 150 11.25 7.46 8.02
N ILE A 151 10.73 6.25 8.16
CA ILE A 151 10.22 5.73 9.44
C ILE A 151 10.94 4.44 9.76
N LEU A 152 11.50 4.31 10.97
CA LEU A 152 12.13 3.08 11.44
C LEU A 152 11.15 1.90 11.35
N LYS A 153 11.63 0.76 10.84
CA LYS A 153 10.84 -0.47 10.68
C LYS A 153 10.37 -1.02 12.02
N LYS A 154 11.23 -0.94 13.06
CA LYS A 154 10.94 -1.38 14.43
C LYS A 154 11.62 -0.45 15.42
N PRO A 155 11.04 -0.26 16.63
CA PRO A 155 11.72 0.41 17.72
C PRO A 155 13.03 -0.30 18.08
N GLY A 156 14.07 0.46 18.45
CA GLY A 156 15.36 -0.09 18.89
C GLY A 156 16.35 -0.47 17.78
N LEU A 157 15.96 -0.34 16.48
CA LEU A 157 16.92 -0.49 15.38
C LEU A 157 17.92 0.68 15.37
N ASP A 158 19.14 0.38 14.91
CA ASP A 158 20.17 1.39 14.71
C ASP A 158 19.73 2.47 13.73
N LYS A 159 19.67 3.70 14.23
CA LYS A 159 19.20 4.87 13.45
C LYS A 159 20.22 5.33 12.42
N SER A 160 21.49 4.93 12.51
CA SER A 160 22.54 5.27 11.54
C SER A 160 22.45 4.45 10.25
N VAL A 161 21.69 3.36 10.25
CA VAL A 161 21.58 2.41 9.13
C VAL A 161 20.35 2.72 8.30
N LEU A 162 20.54 3.20 7.08
CA LEU A 162 19.46 3.60 6.14
C LEU A 162 18.49 2.45 5.83
N SER A 163 18.99 1.20 5.77
CA SER A 163 18.17 0.03 5.49
C SER A 163 17.14 -0.29 6.58
N ASN A 164 17.28 0.28 7.76
CA ASN A 164 16.33 0.14 8.87
C ASN A 164 15.08 1.01 8.71
N TYR A 165 15.00 1.81 7.65
CA TYR A 165 13.87 2.71 7.42
C TYR A 165 12.96 2.26 6.28
N ARG A 166 11.68 2.65 6.38
CA ARG A 166 10.68 2.56 5.32
C ARG A 166 10.37 3.95 4.76
N PRO A 167 10.27 4.13 3.43
CA PRO A 167 9.87 5.39 2.81
C PRO A 167 8.35 5.56 2.86
N ILE A 168 7.83 6.28 3.84
CA ILE A 168 6.38 6.55 3.91
C ILE A 168 6.05 7.82 3.15
N SER A 169 5.27 7.68 2.09
CA SER A 169 4.84 8.76 1.22
C SER A 169 3.65 9.51 1.83
N ASN A 170 3.85 10.77 2.16
CA ASN A 170 2.77 11.68 2.48
C ASN A 170 2.24 12.29 1.19
N LEU A 171 0.96 12.07 0.93
CA LEU A 171 0.23 12.60 -0.23
C LEU A 171 -0.82 13.59 0.26
N ASN A 172 -1.16 14.55 -0.59
CA ASN A 172 -2.20 15.54 -0.34
C ASN A 172 -3.55 14.89 -0.01
N ASN A 173 -4.31 15.50 0.89
CA ASN A 173 -5.60 14.98 1.33
C ASN A 173 -6.65 14.90 0.21
N ILE A 174 -6.68 15.91 -0.70
CA ILE A 174 -7.58 15.91 -1.87
C ILE A 174 -7.20 14.79 -2.85
N SER A 175 -5.88 14.55 -3.04
CA SER A 175 -5.39 13.39 -3.82
C SER A 175 -5.99 12.08 -3.31
N LYS A 176 -5.94 11.87 -1.99
CA LYS A 176 -6.51 10.67 -1.36
C LYS A 176 -8.03 10.55 -1.54
N VAL A 177 -8.75 11.68 -1.60
CA VAL A 177 -10.18 11.66 -1.91
C VAL A 177 -10.40 11.23 -3.36
N LEU A 178 -9.65 11.77 -4.34
CA LEU A 178 -9.72 11.36 -5.74
C LEU A 178 -9.40 9.87 -5.91
N GLU A 179 -8.35 9.39 -5.25
CA GLU A 179 -8.01 7.97 -5.26
C GLU A 179 -9.14 7.10 -4.69
N ARG A 180 -9.81 7.52 -3.61
CA ARG A 180 -10.96 6.79 -3.02
C ARG A 180 -12.17 6.76 -3.94
N LEU A 181 -12.44 7.88 -4.61
CA LEU A 181 -13.54 7.96 -5.59
C LEU A 181 -13.30 7.03 -6.78
N PHE A 182 -12.05 6.90 -7.21
CA PHE A 182 -11.66 5.90 -8.21
C PHE A 182 -11.77 4.48 -7.64
N LEU A 183 -11.23 4.23 -6.45
CA LEU A 183 -11.18 2.92 -5.79
C LEU A 183 -12.56 2.28 -5.66
N VAL A 184 -13.60 3.05 -5.30
CA VAL A 184 -14.98 2.54 -5.16
C VAL A 184 -15.51 1.95 -6.46
N ARG A 185 -15.04 2.42 -7.61
CA ARG A 185 -15.42 1.94 -8.94
C ARG A 185 -14.53 0.78 -9.39
N PHE A 186 -13.26 0.88 -9.08
CA PHE A 186 -12.22 -0.01 -9.53
C PHE A 186 -12.12 -1.32 -8.71
N GLN A 187 -12.14 -1.23 -7.39
CA GLN A 187 -11.92 -2.39 -6.52
C GLN A 187 -12.97 -3.50 -6.71
N PRO A 188 -14.29 -3.21 -6.76
CA PRO A 188 -15.30 -4.26 -6.98
C PRO A 188 -15.08 -4.99 -8.31
N HIS A 189 -14.70 -4.27 -9.35
CA HIS A 189 -14.41 -4.83 -10.67
C HIS A 189 -13.21 -5.79 -10.58
N VAL A 190 -12.06 -5.33 -10.08
CA VAL A 190 -10.84 -6.15 -9.98
C VAL A 190 -11.04 -7.38 -9.10
N THR A 191 -11.65 -7.22 -7.92
CA THR A 191 -11.81 -8.32 -6.95
C THR A 191 -12.88 -9.33 -7.33
N SER A 192 -13.77 -9.01 -8.28
CA SER A 192 -14.77 -9.95 -8.79
C SER A 192 -14.25 -10.80 -9.95
N THR A 193 -13.10 -10.46 -10.53
CA THR A 193 -12.54 -11.23 -11.64
C THR A 193 -11.97 -12.57 -11.18
N PRO A 194 -12.07 -13.64 -11.99
CA PRO A 194 -11.45 -14.94 -11.68
C PRO A 194 -9.92 -14.85 -11.58
N ASN A 195 -9.33 -13.83 -12.21
CA ASN A 195 -7.88 -13.61 -12.26
C ASN A 195 -7.33 -12.91 -11.01
N TYR A 196 -8.21 -12.41 -10.12
CA TYR A 196 -7.78 -11.93 -8.82
C TYR A 196 -7.46 -13.11 -7.90
N ASN A 197 -6.28 -13.07 -7.26
CA ASN A 197 -5.87 -14.15 -6.37
C ASN A 197 -6.87 -14.34 -5.21
N PRO A 198 -7.64 -15.44 -5.17
CA PRO A 198 -8.61 -15.67 -4.10
C PRO A 198 -7.97 -15.89 -2.73
N GLN A 199 -6.67 -16.22 -2.69
CA GLN A 199 -5.88 -16.44 -1.47
C GLN A 199 -5.23 -15.16 -0.93
N GLN A 200 -5.35 -14.03 -1.64
CA GLN A 200 -4.94 -12.73 -1.11
C GLN A 200 -5.96 -12.23 -0.09
N SER A 201 -5.62 -12.28 1.19
CA SER A 201 -6.50 -11.89 2.28
C SER A 201 -6.42 -10.42 2.64
N ALA A 202 -5.29 -9.75 2.37
CA ALA A 202 -5.15 -8.34 2.66
C ALA A 202 -6.02 -7.45 1.76
N TYR A 203 -6.38 -6.28 2.29
CA TYR A 203 -7.13 -5.23 1.56
C TYR A 203 -8.55 -5.65 1.14
N ARG A 204 -9.09 -6.68 1.75
CA ARG A 204 -10.44 -7.21 1.50
C ARG A 204 -11.31 -7.05 2.75
N ARG A 205 -12.56 -6.65 2.54
CA ARG A 205 -13.54 -6.57 3.64
C ARG A 205 -13.87 -7.97 4.16
N GLY A 206 -13.85 -8.13 5.48
CA GLY A 206 -14.15 -9.40 6.16
C GLY A 206 -12.95 -10.35 6.26
N TYR A 207 -11.77 -9.93 5.80
CA TYR A 207 -10.51 -10.68 5.92
C TYR A 207 -9.57 -9.96 6.89
N SER A 208 -8.78 -10.73 7.63
CA SER A 208 -7.76 -10.24 8.57
C SER A 208 -6.55 -11.17 8.55
N THR A 209 -5.50 -10.82 9.28
CA THR A 209 -4.34 -11.69 9.51
C THR A 209 -4.76 -12.98 10.19
N GLU A 210 -5.68 -12.89 11.15
CA GLU A 210 -6.21 -14.04 11.89
C GLU A 210 -6.97 -15.00 10.98
N THR A 211 -7.85 -14.48 10.11
CA THR A 211 -8.61 -15.34 9.18
C THR A 211 -7.70 -16.01 8.14
N ALA A 212 -6.65 -15.32 7.70
CA ALA A 212 -5.64 -15.88 6.81
C ALA A 212 -4.87 -17.02 7.49
N LEU A 213 -4.46 -16.80 8.74
CA LEU A 213 -3.75 -17.80 9.54
C LEU A 213 -4.64 -19.01 9.85
N ILE A 214 -5.89 -18.81 10.26
CA ILE A 214 -6.84 -19.88 10.54
C ILE A 214 -7.01 -20.77 9.30
N ARG A 215 -7.17 -20.19 8.12
CA ARG A 215 -7.30 -20.95 6.89
C ARG A 215 -6.09 -21.84 6.60
N MET A 216 -4.89 -21.27 6.72
CA MET A 216 -3.66 -22.04 6.52
C MET A 216 -3.51 -23.16 7.56
N LEU A 217 -3.83 -22.87 8.83
CA LEU A 217 -3.75 -23.87 9.91
C LEU A 217 -4.79 -24.99 9.72
N ASP A 218 -5.99 -24.68 9.23
CA ASP A 218 -7.02 -25.68 8.92
C ASP A 218 -6.53 -26.68 7.86
N ASP A 219 -5.88 -26.18 6.79
CA ASP A 219 -5.26 -27.03 5.78
C ASP A 219 -4.14 -27.91 6.38
N VAL A 220 -3.30 -27.34 7.26
CA VAL A 220 -2.19 -28.07 7.92
C VAL A 220 -2.71 -29.14 8.85
N TYR A 221 -3.72 -28.84 9.68
CA TYR A 221 -4.32 -29.83 10.60
C TYR A 221 -5.05 -30.93 9.84
N THR A 222 -5.79 -30.57 8.79
CA THR A 222 -6.44 -31.57 7.91
C THR A 222 -5.42 -32.53 7.28
N ALA A 223 -4.25 -32.02 6.88
CA ALA A 223 -3.18 -32.85 6.35
C ALA A 223 -2.61 -33.79 7.43
N ALA A 224 -2.38 -33.28 8.64
CA ALA A 224 -1.89 -34.06 9.78
C ALA A 224 -2.85 -35.16 10.18
N ASP A 225 -4.16 -34.89 10.23
CA ASP A 225 -5.22 -35.89 10.52
C ASP A 225 -5.25 -37.00 9.46
N ASN A 226 -4.83 -36.71 8.23
CA ASN A 226 -4.66 -37.67 7.15
C ASN A 226 -3.27 -38.32 7.10
N GLY A 227 -2.47 -38.19 8.15
CA GLY A 227 -1.13 -38.79 8.25
C GLY A 227 -0.08 -38.18 7.32
N LYS A 228 -0.28 -36.94 6.87
CA LYS A 228 0.65 -36.24 5.97
C LYS A 228 1.48 -35.24 6.73
N ALA A 229 2.73 -35.07 6.33
CA ALA A 229 3.58 -33.97 6.77
C ALA A 229 3.34 -32.73 5.89
N THR A 230 3.43 -31.53 6.48
CA THR A 230 3.36 -30.26 5.76
C THR A 230 4.73 -29.62 5.65
N MET A 231 5.15 -29.30 4.42
CA MET A 231 6.30 -28.45 4.18
C MET A 231 5.77 -27.02 3.88
N LEU A 232 6.20 -26.05 4.69
CA LEU A 232 5.82 -24.64 4.58
C LEU A 232 7.04 -23.77 4.26
N LEU A 233 6.91 -22.93 3.24
CA LEU A 233 7.88 -21.92 2.85
C LEU A 233 7.27 -20.52 2.98
N SER A 234 7.86 -19.66 3.79
CA SER A 234 7.47 -18.26 3.90
C SER A 234 8.38 -17.39 3.02
N LEU A 235 7.78 -16.60 2.15
CA LEU A 235 8.46 -15.68 1.24
C LEU A 235 8.16 -14.24 1.64
N ASP A 236 9.20 -13.42 1.70
CA ASP A 236 9.12 -11.96 1.88
C ASP A 236 9.52 -11.25 0.57
N LEU A 237 8.74 -10.27 0.15
CA LEU A 237 9.00 -9.49 -1.05
C LEU A 237 9.74 -8.20 -0.71
N SER A 238 11.01 -8.11 -1.08
CA SER A 238 11.83 -6.92 -0.84
C SER A 238 11.29 -5.70 -1.58
N ALA A 239 10.97 -4.62 -0.84
CA ALA A 239 10.47 -3.36 -1.38
C ALA A 239 9.24 -3.51 -2.29
N ALA A 240 8.31 -4.39 -1.92
CA ALA A 240 7.17 -4.84 -2.70
C ALA A 240 6.40 -3.73 -3.43
N PHE A 241 6.05 -2.64 -2.73
CA PHE A 241 5.34 -1.50 -3.33
C PHE A 241 6.24 -0.64 -4.23
N ASP A 242 7.53 -0.56 -3.94
CA ASP A 242 8.45 0.36 -4.59
C ASP A 242 9.02 -0.22 -5.91
N THR A 243 8.94 -1.55 -6.09
CA THR A 243 9.49 -2.27 -7.26
C THR A 243 8.48 -2.60 -8.35
N ILE A 244 7.20 -2.26 -8.17
CA ILE A 244 6.14 -2.49 -9.17
C ILE A 244 6.53 -1.84 -10.49
N ASP A 245 6.57 -2.63 -11.57
CA ASP A 245 6.74 -2.14 -12.91
C ASP A 245 5.42 -1.60 -13.46
N HIS A 246 5.41 -0.32 -13.84
CA HIS A 246 4.19 0.35 -14.30
C HIS A 246 3.68 -0.24 -15.61
N HIS A 247 4.56 -0.65 -16.52
CA HIS A 247 4.18 -1.23 -17.80
C HIS A 247 3.51 -2.61 -17.60
N ILE A 248 4.14 -3.47 -16.78
CA ILE A 248 3.59 -4.79 -16.44
C ILE A 248 2.25 -4.63 -15.71
N LEU A 249 2.15 -3.70 -14.76
CA LEU A 249 0.90 -3.46 -14.04
C LEU A 249 -0.22 -3.02 -14.97
N VAL A 250 0.02 -2.02 -15.82
CA VAL A 250 -0.99 -1.48 -16.75
C VAL A 250 -1.42 -2.55 -17.75
N GLU A 251 -0.49 -3.32 -18.29
CA GLU A 251 -0.79 -4.41 -19.21
C GLU A 251 -1.59 -5.53 -18.52
N ARG A 252 -1.24 -5.90 -17.30
CA ARG A 252 -1.99 -6.87 -16.50
C ARG A 252 -3.40 -6.39 -16.21
N LEU A 253 -3.58 -5.13 -15.83
CA LEU A 253 -4.91 -4.54 -15.63
C LEU A 253 -5.76 -4.61 -16.91
N ARG A 254 -5.13 -4.41 -18.07
CA ARG A 254 -5.79 -4.49 -19.35
C ARG A 254 -6.17 -5.93 -19.72
N VAL A 255 -5.21 -6.84 -19.70
CA VAL A 255 -5.36 -8.21 -20.19
C VAL A 255 -6.13 -9.08 -19.21
N SER A 256 -5.73 -9.08 -17.93
CA SER A 256 -6.28 -10.00 -16.94
C SER A 256 -7.49 -9.45 -16.20
N PHE A 257 -7.60 -8.14 -16.07
CA PHE A 257 -8.68 -7.52 -15.30
C PHE A 257 -9.68 -6.76 -16.18
N GLY A 258 -9.46 -6.67 -17.49
CA GLY A 258 -10.39 -6.02 -18.41
C GLY A 258 -10.59 -4.52 -18.11
N VAL A 259 -9.59 -3.87 -17.54
CA VAL A 259 -9.60 -2.42 -17.36
C VAL A 259 -9.13 -1.78 -18.66
N THR A 260 -9.98 -0.95 -19.27
CA THR A 260 -9.72 -0.38 -20.61
C THR A 260 -10.14 1.09 -20.66
N GLY A 261 -10.08 1.70 -21.83
CA GLY A 261 -10.63 3.03 -22.07
C GLY A 261 -10.15 4.10 -21.07
N ALA A 262 -11.08 4.94 -20.63
CA ALA A 262 -10.80 6.04 -19.71
C ALA A 262 -10.31 5.57 -18.33
N ALA A 263 -10.77 4.42 -17.86
CA ALA A 263 -10.32 3.88 -16.56
C ALA A 263 -8.84 3.48 -16.60
N LEU A 264 -8.38 2.80 -17.64
CA LEU A 264 -6.97 2.43 -17.81
C LEU A 264 -6.09 3.66 -18.04
N ALA A 265 -6.53 4.59 -18.87
CA ALA A 265 -5.80 5.83 -19.14
C ALA A 265 -5.63 6.66 -17.88
N TRP A 266 -6.63 6.72 -17.01
CA TRP A 266 -6.55 7.41 -15.74
C TRP A 266 -5.52 6.76 -14.78
N ILE A 267 -5.50 5.42 -14.67
CA ILE A 267 -4.48 4.71 -13.87
C ILE A 267 -3.08 4.95 -14.45
N SER A 268 -2.93 4.86 -15.77
CA SER A 268 -1.65 5.14 -16.43
C SER A 268 -1.18 6.56 -16.13
N SER A 269 -2.10 7.54 -16.20
CA SER A 269 -1.81 8.90 -15.79
C SER A 269 -1.49 9.01 -14.30
N TYR A 270 -2.14 8.27 -13.42
CA TYR A 270 -1.87 8.25 -11.98
C TYR A 270 -0.45 7.76 -11.67
N LEU A 271 0.04 6.76 -12.39
CA LEU A 271 1.35 6.14 -12.18
C LEU A 271 2.50 6.96 -12.78
N THR A 272 2.29 7.59 -13.93
CA THR A 272 3.35 8.28 -14.69
C THR A 272 3.66 9.68 -14.18
N ASN A 273 4.90 10.14 -14.43
CA ASN A 273 5.39 11.49 -14.10
C ASN A 273 5.23 11.83 -12.61
N ARG A 274 5.43 10.84 -11.75
CA ARG A 274 5.46 11.05 -10.30
C ARG A 274 6.84 11.48 -9.84
N SER A 275 6.85 12.24 -8.76
CA SER A 275 8.08 12.70 -8.13
C SER A 275 7.98 12.60 -6.61
N GLN A 276 9.13 12.55 -5.97
CA GLN A 276 9.23 12.52 -4.52
C GLN A 276 10.42 13.33 -4.02
N ALA A 277 10.33 13.78 -2.77
CA ALA A 277 11.45 14.33 -2.04
C ALA A 277 11.39 13.85 -0.59
N VAL A 278 12.52 13.51 -0.02
CA VAL A 278 12.62 13.10 1.38
C VAL A 278 12.65 14.34 2.28
N GLN A 279 11.92 14.31 3.38
CA GLN A 279 11.89 15.38 4.37
C GLN A 279 12.16 14.85 5.77
N ILE A 280 13.11 15.49 6.47
CA ILE A 280 13.46 15.23 7.87
C ILE A 280 13.45 16.56 8.60
N GLY A 281 12.51 16.74 9.54
CA GLY A 281 12.34 18.03 10.18
C GLY A 281 12.00 19.14 9.19
N ALA A 282 12.84 20.20 9.15
CA ALA A 282 12.73 21.30 8.21
C ALA A 282 13.47 21.05 6.88
N ASP A 283 14.43 20.12 6.87
CA ASP A 283 15.29 19.87 5.73
C ASP A 283 14.62 18.95 4.70
N ARG A 284 14.95 19.21 3.42
CA ARG A 284 14.37 18.48 2.29
C ARG A 284 15.45 18.12 1.26
N SER A 285 15.36 16.92 0.70
CA SER A 285 16.21 16.52 -0.43
C SER A 285 15.81 17.21 -1.74
N ASN A 286 16.64 17.06 -2.75
CA ASN A 286 16.24 17.32 -4.14
C ASN A 286 15.05 16.43 -4.51
N VAL A 287 14.26 16.90 -5.50
CA VAL A 287 13.14 16.14 -6.06
C VAL A 287 13.69 15.07 -7.00
N SER A 288 13.31 13.81 -6.80
CA SER A 288 13.61 12.69 -7.68
C SER A 288 12.36 12.20 -8.40
N THR A 289 12.50 11.68 -9.61
CA THR A 289 11.42 11.06 -10.37
C THR A 289 11.19 9.62 -9.90
N CYS A 290 9.92 9.18 -9.93
CA CYS A 290 9.53 7.80 -9.60
C CYS A 290 9.09 7.10 -10.88
N SER A 291 9.97 6.28 -11.45
CA SER A 291 9.69 5.50 -12.66
C SER A 291 9.06 4.14 -12.36
N PHE A 292 9.07 3.72 -11.12
CA PHE A 292 8.56 2.44 -10.62
C PHE A 292 7.80 2.64 -9.33
N GLY A 293 7.06 1.61 -8.93
CA GLY A 293 6.39 1.54 -7.66
C GLY A 293 5.10 2.33 -7.57
N VAL A 294 4.43 2.14 -6.45
CA VAL A 294 3.26 2.91 -6.03
C VAL A 294 3.56 3.53 -4.65
N PRO A 295 3.14 4.77 -4.38
CA PRO A 295 3.51 5.44 -3.15
C PRO A 295 3.03 4.67 -1.91
N GLN A 296 3.94 4.31 -1.00
CA GLN A 296 3.58 3.73 0.30
C GLN A 296 2.81 4.78 1.13
N GLY A 297 1.49 4.61 1.25
CA GLY A 297 0.59 5.56 1.90
C GLY A 297 -0.46 6.16 0.95
N SER A 298 -0.47 5.74 -0.32
CA SER A 298 -1.56 5.99 -1.26
C SER A 298 -2.78 5.12 -0.95
N VAL A 299 -3.93 5.52 -1.46
CA VAL A 299 -5.18 4.76 -1.31
C VAL A 299 -5.24 3.61 -2.33
N LEU A 300 -4.70 3.81 -3.53
CA LEU A 300 -4.71 2.81 -4.59
C LEU A 300 -3.59 1.78 -4.49
N GLY A 301 -2.47 2.13 -3.85
CA GLY A 301 -1.30 1.24 -3.73
C GLY A 301 -1.65 -0.19 -3.35
N PRO A 302 -2.44 -0.44 -2.30
CA PRO A 302 -2.82 -1.78 -1.86
C PRO A 302 -3.47 -2.64 -2.93
N ILE A 303 -4.50 -2.14 -3.61
CA ILE A 303 -5.21 -2.91 -4.63
C ILE A 303 -4.38 -3.08 -5.92
N LEU A 304 -3.59 -2.07 -6.28
CA LEU A 304 -2.68 -2.16 -7.43
C LEU A 304 -1.58 -3.19 -7.19
N PHE A 305 -1.03 -3.25 -5.98
CA PHE A 305 -0.09 -4.30 -5.59
C PHE A 305 -0.73 -5.69 -5.63
N ALA A 306 -1.92 -5.86 -5.04
CA ALA A 306 -2.63 -7.15 -5.06
C ALA A 306 -2.94 -7.62 -6.49
N ALA A 307 -3.35 -6.72 -7.39
CA ALA A 307 -3.51 -7.03 -8.81
C ALA A 307 -2.19 -7.39 -9.48
N TYR A 308 -1.09 -6.69 -9.14
CA TYR A 308 0.24 -6.95 -9.69
C TYR A 308 0.76 -8.34 -9.33
N VAL A 309 0.54 -8.82 -8.12
CA VAL A 309 1.02 -10.14 -7.66
C VAL A 309 0.02 -11.27 -7.88
N SER A 310 -1.17 -11.01 -8.42
CA SER A 310 -2.22 -12.03 -8.63
C SER A 310 -1.78 -13.28 -9.38
N PRO A 311 -0.89 -13.24 -10.40
CA PRO A 311 -0.44 -14.44 -11.10
C PRO A 311 0.32 -15.46 -10.24
N MET A 312 0.79 -15.07 -9.06
CA MET A 312 1.41 -16.02 -8.13
C MET A 312 0.48 -17.19 -7.78
N ALA A 313 -0.85 -16.97 -7.78
CA ALA A 313 -1.82 -18.04 -7.58
C ALA A 313 -1.74 -19.10 -8.68
N THR A 314 -1.74 -18.67 -9.92
CA THR A 314 -1.66 -19.56 -11.08
C THR A 314 -0.32 -20.30 -11.12
N ILE A 315 0.78 -19.61 -10.79
CA ILE A 315 2.11 -20.23 -10.71
C ILE A 315 2.16 -21.29 -9.61
N ALA A 316 1.69 -20.99 -8.40
CA ALA A 316 1.66 -21.97 -7.32
C ALA A 316 0.80 -23.18 -7.68
N GLN A 317 -0.37 -22.96 -8.27
CA GLN A 317 -1.28 -24.02 -8.70
C GLN A 317 -0.66 -24.90 -9.80
N SER A 318 0.07 -24.34 -10.76
CA SER A 318 0.74 -25.11 -11.83
C SER A 318 1.83 -26.04 -11.28
N HIS A 319 2.33 -25.78 -10.08
CA HIS A 319 3.28 -26.63 -9.36
C HIS A 319 2.64 -27.43 -8.23
N CYS A 320 1.31 -27.62 -8.22
CA CYS A 320 0.58 -28.32 -7.18
C CYS A 320 0.88 -27.81 -5.76
N THR A 321 1.20 -26.51 -5.65
CA THR A 321 1.55 -25.86 -4.39
C THR A 321 0.37 -25.02 -3.91
N LEU A 322 -0.01 -25.18 -2.66
CA LEU A 322 -0.99 -24.32 -2.01
C LEU A 322 -0.32 -23.00 -1.59
N GLN A 323 -1.11 -21.95 -1.50
CA GLN A 323 -0.61 -20.66 -1.07
C GLN A 323 -1.61 -19.92 -0.19
N GLN A 324 -1.10 -19.07 0.68
CA GLN A 324 -1.84 -18.07 1.41
C GLN A 324 -1.06 -16.75 1.32
N GLN A 325 -1.75 -15.64 1.01
CA GLN A 325 -1.13 -14.31 0.96
C GLN A 325 -1.80 -13.34 1.92
N TYR A 326 -1.00 -12.52 2.57
CA TYR A 326 -1.45 -11.35 3.27
C TYR A 326 -0.54 -10.16 2.93
N ALA A 327 -0.99 -9.29 2.02
CA ALA A 327 -0.20 -8.24 1.38
C ALA A 327 1.02 -8.83 0.63
N ASP A 328 2.22 -8.48 1.04
CA ASP A 328 3.51 -8.95 0.54
C ASP A 328 3.95 -10.28 1.18
N ASP A 329 3.46 -10.61 2.36
CA ASP A 329 3.74 -11.88 3.01
C ASP A 329 3.06 -13.03 2.26
N THR A 330 3.85 -13.99 1.78
CA THR A 330 3.36 -15.15 1.02
C THR A 330 3.85 -16.44 1.65
N GLN A 331 2.91 -17.33 1.98
CA GLN A 331 3.20 -18.69 2.41
C GLN A 331 2.86 -19.65 1.27
N LEU A 332 3.82 -20.51 0.93
CA LEU A 332 3.65 -21.63 0.01
C LEU A 332 3.75 -22.92 0.81
N TYR A 333 2.87 -23.89 0.56
CA TYR A 333 2.92 -25.17 1.28
C TYR A 333 2.44 -26.34 0.44
N ILE A 334 2.99 -27.50 0.74
CA ILE A 334 2.65 -28.79 0.14
C ILE A 334 2.50 -29.85 1.22
N PHE A 335 1.74 -30.88 0.91
CA PHE A 335 1.55 -32.06 1.78
C PHE A 335 2.34 -33.23 1.25
N LEU A 336 3.16 -33.80 2.12
CA LEU A 336 4.04 -34.92 1.82
C LEU A 336 3.44 -36.19 2.44
N SER A 337 3.34 -37.25 1.66
CA SER A 337 3.04 -38.59 2.21
C SER A 337 4.26 -39.08 2.98
N ALA A 338 4.03 -39.68 4.15
CA ALA A 338 5.08 -40.30 4.95
C ALA A 338 5.68 -41.50 4.23
#